data_a1804172b91e242e47e8404ec7674765
#
_entry.id   a1804172b91e242e47e8404ec7674765
#
_cell.length_a   1.000
_cell.length_b   1.000
_cell.length_c   1.000
_cell.angle_alpha   90.00
_cell.angle_beta   90.00
_cell.angle_gamma   90.00
#
_symmetry.space_group_name_H-M   'P 1'
#
loop_
_entity.id
_entity.type
_entity.pdbx_description
1 polymer ?
#
loop_
_entity_poly.entity_id
_entity_poly.type
_entity_poly.pdbx_seq_one_letter_code
_entity_poly.pdbx_strand_id
1 'polypeptide(L)'
;SVEGEQPKFLLPIEESGVVTHVLVKFTDSLSTAAGRRWADLLSAEAKAQAILQARGDCQAVPRVMDAGDRRFLESPRYDRIGMHGRRGVVSLRALHDAFNGPDATQWPAAAAGLEAGGLIDAVATRSIRLRHAFGQLIGNTDMHFGNLAFWFDGSIPLRLAPAYDTLPMQWAPVTGNA
;
A
#
# COMPACT_ATOMS: atom_id res chain seq x y z
N SER A 1 -18.36 -3.35 11.44
CA SER A 1 -16.98 -3.71 11.03
C SER A 1 -17.05 -4.24 9.61
N VAL A 2 -16.28 -3.67 8.71
CA VAL A 2 -16.11 -4.20 7.36
C VAL A 2 -15.33 -5.50 7.51
N GLU A 3 -15.92 -6.61 7.12
CA GLU A 3 -15.31 -7.94 7.18
C GLU A 3 -14.00 -7.94 6.38
N GLY A 4 -12.90 -8.36 7.03
CA GLY A 4 -11.61 -8.55 6.39
C GLY A 4 -10.58 -7.43 6.56
N GLU A 5 -10.90 -6.30 7.18
CA GLU A 5 -9.93 -5.24 7.40
C GLU A 5 -9.02 -5.56 8.61
N GLN A 6 -7.70 -5.57 8.37
CA GLN A 6 -6.71 -5.68 9.44
C GLN A 6 -6.83 -4.49 10.42
N PRO A 7 -6.87 -4.73 11.74
CA PRO A 7 -6.85 -3.65 12.71
C PRO A 7 -5.55 -2.86 12.56
N LYS A 8 -5.69 -1.53 12.56
CA LYS A 8 -4.57 -0.61 12.32
C LYS A 8 -4.75 0.70 13.10
N PHE A 9 -3.66 1.34 13.43
CA PHE A 9 -3.64 2.67 14.02
C PHE A 9 -2.49 3.51 13.44
N LEU A 10 -2.58 4.81 13.67
CA LEU A 10 -1.62 5.80 13.20
C LEU A 10 -0.99 6.49 14.41
N LEU A 11 0.32 6.65 14.41
CA LEU A 11 1.03 7.41 15.43
C LEU A 11 2.29 8.07 14.86
N PRO A 12 2.72 9.20 15.43
CA PRO A 12 4.07 9.71 15.25
C PRO A 12 5.02 8.98 16.19
N ILE A 13 6.21 8.66 15.68
CA ILE A 13 7.35 8.17 16.47
C ILE A 13 8.44 9.23 16.40
N GLU A 14 8.99 9.61 17.54
CA GLU A 14 10.14 10.50 17.61
C GLU A 14 11.38 9.72 18.03
N GLU A 15 12.38 9.70 17.15
CA GLU A 15 13.69 9.11 17.42
C GLU A 15 14.78 10.13 17.09
N SER A 16 15.61 10.45 18.05
CA SER A 16 16.75 11.39 17.89
C SER A 16 16.34 12.73 17.30
N GLY A 17 15.17 13.27 17.67
CA GLY A 17 14.63 14.55 17.16
C GLY A 17 14.01 14.48 15.78
N VAL A 18 13.91 13.30 15.19
CA VAL A 18 13.22 13.08 13.90
C VAL A 18 11.85 12.46 14.14
N VAL A 19 10.80 13.12 13.66
CA VAL A 19 9.42 12.63 13.74
C VAL A 19 9.07 11.87 12.48
N THR A 20 8.75 10.59 12.63
CA THR A 20 8.24 9.71 11.58
C THR A 20 6.81 9.29 11.89
N HIS A 21 5.90 9.53 10.98
CA HIS A 21 4.54 8.99 11.12
C HIS A 21 4.50 7.56 10.59
N VAL A 22 3.89 6.67 11.33
CA VAL A 22 3.73 5.27 10.94
C VAL A 22 2.27 4.84 10.96
N LEU A 23 1.95 3.93 10.07
CA LEU A 23 0.76 3.11 10.13
C LEU A 23 1.18 1.76 10.70
N VAL A 24 0.53 1.34 11.78
CA VAL A 24 0.80 0.05 12.41
C VAL A 24 -0.40 -0.87 12.23
N LYS A 25 -0.19 -1.97 11.50
CA LYS A 25 -1.12 -3.10 11.42
C LYS A 25 -0.74 -4.13 12.49
N PHE A 26 -1.71 -4.87 13.01
CA PHE A 26 -1.42 -5.91 13.99
C PHE A 26 -2.38 -7.09 13.88
N THR A 27 -1.94 -8.24 14.39
CA THR A 27 -2.72 -9.47 14.36
C THR A 27 -3.58 -9.63 15.62
N ASP A 28 -4.54 -10.54 15.56
CA ASP A 28 -5.07 -11.17 16.75
C ASP A 28 -4.01 -12.06 17.41
N SER A 29 -4.40 -12.76 18.50
CA SER A 29 -3.52 -13.64 19.24
C SER A 29 -2.83 -14.67 18.33
N LEU A 30 -1.52 -14.79 18.43
CA LEU A 30 -0.72 -15.80 17.73
C LEU A 30 -1.02 -17.23 18.22
N SER A 31 -1.76 -17.40 19.31
CA SER A 31 -2.23 -18.71 19.75
C SER A 31 -3.28 -19.29 18.80
N THR A 32 -4.00 -18.45 18.04
CA THR A 32 -5.01 -18.87 17.08
C THR A 32 -4.43 -19.17 15.70
N ALA A 33 -5.08 -20.02 14.92
CA ALA A 33 -4.67 -20.30 13.54
C ALA A 33 -4.81 -19.06 12.64
N ALA A 34 -5.88 -18.28 12.81
CA ALA A 34 -6.11 -17.04 12.09
C ALA A 34 -5.03 -15.98 12.41
N GLY A 35 -4.71 -15.78 13.71
CA GLY A 35 -3.68 -14.86 14.13
C GLY A 35 -2.30 -15.20 13.55
N ARG A 36 -1.92 -16.48 13.54
CA ARG A 36 -0.68 -16.94 12.90
C ARG A 36 -0.68 -16.69 11.39
N ARG A 37 -1.80 -16.97 10.71
CA ARG A 37 -1.93 -16.71 9.27
C ARG A 37 -1.78 -15.23 8.95
N TRP A 38 -2.40 -14.35 9.74
CA TRP A 38 -2.22 -12.91 9.59
C TRP A 38 -0.78 -12.47 9.89
N ALA A 39 -0.10 -13.09 10.86
CA ALA A 39 1.31 -12.82 11.13
C ALA A 39 2.21 -13.16 9.93
N ASP A 40 1.94 -14.27 9.25
CA ASP A 40 2.64 -14.63 8.02
C ASP A 40 2.39 -13.59 6.89
N LEU A 41 1.15 -13.11 6.76
CA LEU A 41 0.79 -12.10 5.78
C LEU A 41 1.47 -10.76 6.05
N LEU A 42 1.54 -10.29 7.30
CA LEU A 42 2.29 -9.07 7.64
C LEU A 42 3.78 -9.22 7.34
N SER A 43 4.35 -10.40 7.57
CA SER A 43 5.74 -10.68 7.19
C SER A 43 5.95 -10.72 5.69
N ALA A 44 4.97 -11.25 4.94
CA ALA A 44 4.99 -11.26 3.48
C ALA A 44 4.86 -9.85 2.91
N GLU A 45 4.04 -8.98 3.52
CA GLU A 45 3.95 -7.56 3.15
C GLU A 45 5.31 -6.86 3.30
N ALA A 46 6.01 -7.05 4.42
CA ALA A 46 7.34 -6.47 4.61
C ALA A 46 8.33 -6.96 3.55
N LYS A 47 8.31 -8.26 3.19
CA LYS A 47 9.16 -8.82 2.13
C LYS A 47 8.81 -8.25 0.75
N ALA A 48 7.52 -8.13 0.43
CA ALA A 48 7.07 -7.53 -0.83
C ALA A 48 7.54 -6.06 -0.94
N GLN A 49 7.41 -5.29 0.13
CA GLN A 49 7.89 -3.92 0.18
C GLN A 49 9.42 -3.83 0.04
N ALA A 50 10.18 -4.77 0.61
CA ALA A 50 11.63 -4.82 0.44
C ALA A 50 12.04 -5.08 -1.02
N ILE A 51 11.32 -5.94 -1.74
CA ILE A 51 11.54 -6.18 -3.17
C ILE A 51 11.26 -4.90 -3.98
N LEU A 52 10.15 -4.23 -3.69
CA LEU A 52 9.78 -2.98 -4.34
C LEU A 52 10.76 -1.85 -4.01
N GLN A 53 11.27 -1.77 -2.77
CA GLN A 53 12.28 -0.79 -2.38
C GLN A 53 13.59 -0.98 -3.14
N ALA A 54 14.05 -2.21 -3.31
CA ALA A 54 15.26 -2.52 -4.09
C ALA A 54 15.17 -2.07 -5.55
N ARG A 55 13.95 -1.83 -6.05
CA ARG A 55 13.67 -1.27 -7.39
C ARG A 55 13.40 0.25 -7.39
N GLY A 56 13.42 0.90 -6.23
CA GLY A 56 13.05 2.31 -6.07
C GLY A 56 11.54 2.59 -6.07
N ASP A 57 10.70 1.56 -5.98
CA ASP A 57 9.24 1.68 -6.01
C ASP A 57 8.59 1.84 -4.63
N CYS A 58 9.34 1.71 -3.55
CA CYS A 58 8.90 1.89 -2.17
C CYS A 58 9.85 2.81 -1.42
N GLN A 59 9.34 3.64 -0.51
CA GLN A 59 10.18 4.61 0.21
C GLN A 59 10.99 3.96 1.34
N ALA A 60 10.33 3.09 2.13
CA ALA A 60 10.95 2.41 3.26
C ALA A 60 10.33 1.03 3.46
N VAL A 61 11.14 0.09 3.91
CA VAL A 61 10.67 -1.25 4.26
C VAL A 61 9.98 -1.20 5.62
N PRO A 62 8.76 -1.72 5.75
CA PRO A 62 8.10 -1.84 7.04
C PRO A 62 8.88 -2.73 8.01
N ARG A 63 8.79 -2.42 9.29
CA ARG A 63 9.41 -3.21 10.37
C ARG A 63 8.40 -4.19 10.95
N VAL A 64 8.75 -5.47 10.98
CA VAL A 64 7.98 -6.51 11.66
C VAL A 64 8.51 -6.66 13.08
N MET A 65 7.61 -6.73 14.06
CA MET A 65 7.96 -7.00 15.46
C MET A 65 6.89 -7.83 16.15
N ASP A 66 7.29 -8.66 17.08
CA ASP A 66 6.39 -9.40 17.95
C ASP A 66 6.41 -8.78 19.35
N ALA A 67 5.22 -8.55 19.93
CA ALA A 67 5.07 -8.08 21.30
C ALA A 67 3.86 -8.77 21.94
N GLY A 68 4.10 -9.34 23.13
CA GLY A 68 3.13 -10.23 23.76
C GLY A 68 2.82 -11.42 22.86
N ASP A 69 1.55 -11.62 22.59
CA ASP A 69 1.04 -12.70 21.73
C ASP A 69 0.59 -12.20 20.33
N ARG A 70 1.11 -11.06 19.86
CA ARG A 70 0.71 -10.42 18.60
C ARG A 70 1.93 -10.06 17.76
N ARG A 71 1.73 -10.07 16.44
CA ARG A 71 2.68 -9.50 15.47
C ARG A 71 2.19 -8.14 15.01
N PHE A 72 3.13 -7.22 14.88
CA PHE A 72 2.94 -5.85 14.40
C PHE A 72 3.75 -5.63 13.13
N LEU A 73 3.18 -4.84 12.21
CA LEU A 73 3.86 -4.31 11.04
C LEU A 73 3.81 -2.79 11.09
N GLU A 74 4.95 -2.17 11.31
CA GLU A 74 5.12 -0.72 11.34
C GLU A 74 5.57 -0.22 9.97
N SER A 75 4.72 0.53 9.30
CA SER A 75 4.95 1.06 7.96
C SER A 75 5.12 2.58 7.99
N PRO A 76 6.30 3.13 7.65
CA PRO A 76 6.51 4.57 7.57
C PRO A 76 5.60 5.21 6.52
N ARG A 77 5.01 6.35 6.87
CA ARG A 77 4.14 7.11 5.97
C ARG A 77 4.96 8.08 5.14
N TYR A 78 4.82 8.01 3.83
CA TYR A 78 5.49 8.90 2.87
C TYR A 78 4.77 10.25 2.70
N ASP A 79 3.50 10.34 3.09
CA ASP A 79 2.65 11.52 2.93
C ASP A 79 2.66 12.45 4.16
N ARG A 80 3.57 12.23 5.11
CA ARG A 80 3.73 13.04 6.33
C ARG A 80 5.15 13.59 6.45
N ILE A 81 5.27 14.81 6.99
CA ILE A 81 6.55 15.51 7.18
C ILE A 81 6.57 16.16 8.55
N GLY A 82 7.55 15.84 9.38
CA GLY A 82 7.67 16.35 10.73
C GLY A 82 6.37 16.15 11.53
N MET A 83 6.11 16.96 12.53
CA MET A 83 4.96 16.75 13.45
C MET A 83 3.60 16.99 12.76
N HIS A 84 3.49 17.99 11.89
CA HIS A 84 2.19 18.41 11.34
C HIS A 84 2.15 18.54 9.83
N GLY A 85 3.30 18.41 9.15
CA GLY A 85 3.39 18.56 7.71
C GLY A 85 2.75 17.39 6.94
N ARG A 86 2.21 17.72 5.76
CA ARG A 86 1.58 16.75 4.85
C ARG A 86 2.05 16.99 3.42
N ARG A 87 2.19 15.93 2.65
CA ARG A 87 2.32 15.98 1.20
C ARG A 87 0.99 15.66 0.56
N GLY A 88 0.62 16.39 -0.48
CA GLY A 88 -0.58 16.11 -1.27
C GLY A 88 -0.42 14.78 -2.00
N VAL A 89 -1.42 13.94 -1.92
CA VAL A 89 -1.52 12.71 -2.70
C VAL A 89 -2.93 12.55 -3.23
N VAL A 90 -3.05 11.96 -4.41
CA VAL A 90 -4.33 11.63 -5.04
C VAL A 90 -4.31 10.15 -5.42
N SER A 91 -5.37 9.42 -5.11
CA SER A 91 -5.47 8.00 -5.46
C SER A 91 -5.76 7.80 -6.94
N LEU A 92 -5.37 6.64 -7.48
CA LEU A 92 -5.80 6.22 -8.82
C LEU A 92 -7.32 6.21 -8.93
N ARG A 93 -8.04 5.86 -7.84
CA ARG A 93 -9.50 5.92 -7.79
C ARG A 93 -10.03 7.30 -8.15
N ALA A 94 -9.56 8.34 -7.45
CA ALA A 94 -10.03 9.71 -7.68
C ALA A 94 -9.70 10.22 -9.09
N LEU A 95 -8.51 9.88 -9.62
CA LEU A 95 -8.13 10.24 -10.99
C LEU A 95 -8.97 9.49 -12.03
N HIS A 96 -9.18 8.19 -11.82
CA HIS A 96 -10.00 7.37 -12.71
C HIS A 96 -11.44 7.88 -12.78
N ASP A 97 -12.04 8.14 -11.62
CA ASP A 97 -13.43 8.64 -11.54
C ASP A 97 -13.57 10.03 -12.19
N ALA A 98 -12.51 10.85 -12.17
CA ALA A 98 -12.53 12.18 -12.77
C ALA A 98 -12.23 12.20 -14.29
N PHE A 99 -11.41 11.27 -14.80
CA PHE A 99 -10.84 11.40 -16.15
C PHE A 99 -11.01 10.19 -17.07
N ASN A 100 -11.14 8.97 -16.55
CA ASN A 100 -11.16 7.75 -17.38
C ASN A 100 -12.57 7.17 -17.61
N GLY A 101 -13.55 7.56 -16.81
CA GLY A 101 -14.88 6.95 -16.87
C GLY A 101 -14.92 5.48 -16.38
N PRO A 102 -16.05 4.78 -16.57
CA PRO A 102 -16.33 3.49 -15.91
C PRO A 102 -15.62 2.27 -16.50
N ASP A 103 -14.95 2.36 -17.65
CA ASP A 103 -14.56 1.17 -18.43
C ASP A 103 -13.27 0.48 -17.93
N ALA A 104 -12.39 1.16 -17.19
CA ALA A 104 -11.17 0.55 -16.68
C ALA A 104 -11.40 -0.12 -15.32
N THR A 105 -11.18 -1.43 -15.25
CA THR A 105 -11.34 -2.24 -14.04
C THR A 105 -10.02 -2.63 -13.40
N GLN A 106 -8.89 -2.40 -14.08
CA GLN A 106 -7.56 -2.78 -13.61
C GLN A 106 -6.57 -1.62 -13.77
N TRP A 107 -5.55 -1.59 -12.92
CA TRP A 107 -4.49 -0.58 -12.91
C TRP A 107 -3.87 -0.29 -14.29
N PRO A 108 -3.46 -1.32 -15.10
CA PRO A 108 -2.84 -1.05 -16.40
C PRO A 108 -3.76 -0.31 -17.39
N ALA A 109 -5.05 -0.63 -17.39
CA ALA A 109 -6.01 0.02 -18.27
C ALA A 109 -6.28 1.47 -17.84
N ALA A 110 -6.47 1.70 -16.54
CA ALA A 110 -6.61 3.05 -16.00
C ALA A 110 -5.37 3.91 -16.27
N ALA A 111 -4.17 3.34 -16.06
CA ALA A 111 -2.91 4.05 -16.34
C ALA A 111 -2.76 4.44 -17.81
N ALA A 112 -3.13 3.55 -18.74
CA ALA A 112 -3.10 3.87 -20.18
C ALA A 112 -4.02 5.04 -20.55
N GLY A 113 -5.21 5.11 -19.95
CA GLY A 113 -6.12 6.24 -20.15
C GLY A 113 -5.57 7.56 -19.59
N LEU A 114 -4.98 7.53 -18.39
CA LEU A 114 -4.35 8.72 -17.79
C LEU A 114 -3.12 9.18 -18.58
N GLU A 115 -2.31 8.27 -19.13
CA GLU A 115 -1.18 8.59 -20.00
C GLU A 115 -1.66 9.22 -21.31
N ALA A 116 -2.68 8.65 -21.96
CA ALA A 116 -3.26 9.21 -23.18
C ALA A 116 -3.83 10.62 -22.94
N GLY A 117 -4.35 10.90 -21.74
CA GLY A 117 -4.81 12.23 -21.31
C GLY A 117 -3.70 13.18 -20.85
N GLY A 118 -2.43 12.76 -20.85
CA GLY A 118 -1.28 13.57 -20.42
C GLY A 118 -1.19 13.81 -18.92
N LEU A 119 -1.98 13.10 -18.12
CA LEU A 119 -2.00 13.25 -16.66
C LEU A 119 -0.84 12.53 -15.97
N ILE A 120 -0.34 11.46 -16.57
CA ILE A 120 0.87 10.74 -16.16
C ILE A 120 1.76 10.48 -17.39
N ASP A 121 3.01 10.14 -17.14
CA ASP A 121 3.95 9.80 -18.21
C ASP A 121 4.11 8.28 -18.41
N ALA A 122 4.83 7.90 -19.47
CA ALA A 122 5.13 6.51 -19.80
C ALA A 122 5.94 5.80 -18.70
N VAL A 123 6.74 6.54 -17.91
CA VAL A 123 7.52 5.98 -16.80
C VAL A 123 6.57 5.53 -15.68
N ALA A 124 5.62 6.39 -15.30
CA ALA A 124 4.59 6.04 -14.32
C ALA A 124 3.74 4.85 -14.80
N THR A 125 3.28 4.86 -16.05
CA THR A 125 2.51 3.76 -16.66
C THR A 125 3.28 2.44 -16.60
N ARG A 126 4.56 2.45 -16.95
CA ARG A 126 5.41 1.25 -16.88
C ARG A 126 5.54 0.74 -15.45
N SER A 127 5.78 1.62 -14.48
CA SER A 127 5.87 1.26 -13.06
C SER A 127 4.57 0.66 -12.55
N ILE A 128 3.42 1.22 -12.94
CA ILE A 128 2.10 0.70 -12.57
C ILE A 128 1.89 -0.72 -13.13
N ARG A 129 2.25 -0.95 -14.39
CA ARG A 129 2.18 -2.30 -15.01
C ARG A 129 3.07 -3.31 -14.27
N LEU A 130 4.27 -2.91 -13.88
CA LEU A 130 5.18 -3.77 -13.12
C LEU A 130 4.66 -4.07 -11.72
N ARG A 131 4.14 -3.07 -11.00
CA ARG A 131 3.51 -3.27 -9.68
C ARG A 131 2.28 -4.17 -9.77
N HIS A 132 1.46 -4.00 -10.81
CA HIS A 132 0.30 -4.86 -11.07
C HIS A 132 0.72 -6.31 -11.32
N ALA A 133 1.68 -6.55 -12.22
CA ALA A 133 2.21 -7.89 -12.49
C ALA A 133 2.84 -8.53 -11.25
N PHE A 134 3.57 -7.75 -10.45
CA PHE A 134 4.13 -8.22 -9.18
C PHE A 134 3.02 -8.60 -8.19
N GLY A 135 1.98 -7.77 -8.05
CA GLY A 135 0.82 -8.08 -7.22
C GLY A 135 0.15 -9.39 -7.63
N GLN A 136 -0.08 -9.59 -8.94
CA GLN A 136 -0.62 -10.85 -9.45
C GLN A 136 0.29 -12.05 -9.11
N LEU A 137 1.60 -11.90 -9.29
CA LEU A 137 2.58 -12.96 -9.03
C LEU A 137 2.58 -13.41 -7.57
N ILE A 138 2.43 -12.49 -6.62
CA ILE A 138 2.39 -12.82 -5.19
C ILE A 138 1.00 -13.21 -4.69
N GLY A 139 -0.04 -13.18 -5.53
CA GLY A 139 -1.42 -13.45 -5.12
C GLY A 139 -2.07 -12.31 -4.32
N ASN A 140 -1.74 -11.07 -4.65
CA ASN A 140 -2.46 -9.91 -4.10
C ASN A 140 -3.80 -9.77 -4.82
N THR A 141 -4.88 -10.14 -4.16
CA THR A 141 -6.25 -10.03 -4.68
C THR A 141 -6.93 -8.71 -4.32
N ASP A 142 -6.25 -7.83 -3.58
CA ASP A 142 -6.77 -6.54 -3.12
C ASP A 142 -6.17 -5.35 -3.89
N MET A 143 -5.99 -5.50 -5.19
CA MET A 143 -5.45 -4.45 -6.06
C MET A 143 -6.52 -3.48 -6.54
N HIS A 144 -7.29 -2.90 -5.64
CA HIS A 144 -8.26 -1.86 -5.99
C HIS A 144 -7.57 -0.51 -6.27
N PHE A 145 -8.27 0.43 -6.90
CA PHE A 145 -7.71 1.72 -7.30
C PHE A 145 -7.32 2.65 -6.13
N GLY A 146 -7.78 2.35 -4.92
CA GLY A 146 -7.35 3.05 -3.69
C GLY A 146 -5.93 2.69 -3.23
N ASN A 147 -5.39 1.52 -3.67
CA ASN A 147 -4.06 1.03 -3.29
C ASN A 147 -2.94 1.51 -4.22
N LEU A 148 -3.22 2.54 -5.04
CA LEU A 148 -2.23 3.22 -5.85
C LEU A 148 -2.47 4.72 -5.81
N ALA A 149 -1.42 5.50 -5.61
CA ALA A 149 -1.51 6.95 -5.46
C ALA A 149 -0.41 7.68 -6.25
N PHE A 150 -0.63 8.96 -6.45
CA PHE A 150 0.29 9.90 -7.09
C PHE A 150 0.54 11.09 -6.18
N TRP A 151 1.71 11.70 -6.30
CA TRP A 151 1.98 12.98 -5.69
C TRP A 151 1.09 14.07 -6.32
N PHE A 152 0.46 14.87 -5.46
CA PHE A 152 -0.39 15.97 -5.86
C PHE A 152 0.23 17.28 -5.36
N ASP A 153 1.22 17.74 -6.08
CA ASP A 153 2.04 18.93 -5.78
C ASP A 153 1.84 20.08 -6.78
N GLY A 154 0.82 19.97 -7.64
CA GLY A 154 0.49 20.97 -8.65
C GLY A 154 1.24 20.77 -9.99
N SER A 155 2.11 19.77 -10.11
CA SER A 155 2.81 19.46 -11.37
C SER A 155 2.08 18.40 -12.18
N ILE A 156 2.13 18.53 -13.52
CA ILE A 156 1.68 17.55 -14.50
C ILE A 156 2.82 17.34 -15.49
N PRO A 157 3.17 16.08 -15.81
CA PRO A 157 2.53 14.83 -15.40
C PRO A 157 2.72 14.51 -13.91
N LEU A 158 1.70 13.89 -13.31
CA LEU A 158 1.74 13.45 -11.92
C LEU A 158 2.77 12.34 -11.74
N ARG A 159 3.56 12.42 -10.69
CA ARG A 159 4.55 11.39 -10.34
C ARG A 159 3.91 10.31 -9.47
N LEU A 160 4.21 9.06 -9.76
CA LEU A 160 3.73 7.93 -8.98
C LEU A 160 4.28 8.02 -7.53
N ALA A 161 3.41 7.84 -6.55
CA ALA A 161 3.78 7.74 -5.14
C ALA A 161 4.40 6.36 -4.83
N PRO A 162 5.15 6.22 -3.74
CA PRO A 162 5.68 4.94 -3.30
C PRO A 162 4.60 3.87 -3.17
N ALA A 163 4.95 2.61 -3.45
CA ALA A 163 4.05 1.49 -3.24
C ALA A 163 3.73 1.29 -1.75
N TYR A 164 2.53 0.87 -1.45
CA TYR A 164 2.03 0.54 -0.12
C TYR A 164 1.00 -0.59 -0.22
N ASP A 165 0.69 -1.21 0.89
CA ASP A 165 -0.38 -2.22 1.03
C ASP A 165 -0.27 -3.36 0.00
N THR A 166 0.95 -3.89 -0.14
CA THR A 166 1.26 -4.94 -1.12
C THR A 166 1.48 -6.26 -0.39
N LEU A 167 0.43 -7.08 -0.30
CA LEU A 167 0.49 -8.37 0.40
C LEU A 167 -0.31 -9.45 -0.32
N PRO A 168 0.01 -10.73 -0.12
CA PRO A 168 -0.62 -11.85 -0.82
C PRO A 168 -1.99 -12.19 -0.22
N MET A 169 -2.99 -11.36 -0.43
CA MET A 169 -4.35 -11.46 0.14
C MET A 169 -5.08 -12.75 -0.24
N GLN A 170 -4.69 -13.43 -1.31
CA GLN A 170 -5.20 -14.76 -1.65
C GLN A 170 -5.07 -15.77 -0.49
N TRP A 171 -4.12 -15.57 0.41
CA TRP A 171 -3.83 -16.43 1.55
C TRP A 171 -4.42 -15.93 2.87
N ALA A 172 -5.22 -14.86 2.84
CA ALA A 172 -5.89 -14.35 4.03
C ALA A 172 -6.82 -15.41 4.62
N PRO A 173 -6.99 -15.47 5.96
CA PRO A 173 -7.99 -16.33 6.57
C PRO A 173 -9.38 -16.02 6.02
N VAL A 174 -10.10 -17.06 5.61
CA VAL A 174 -11.50 -16.91 5.22
C VAL A 174 -12.31 -16.74 6.52
N THR A 175 -13.00 -15.61 6.66
CA THR A 175 -13.96 -15.39 7.74
C THR A 175 -15.20 -16.22 7.44
N GLY A 176 -15.36 -17.34 8.12
CA GLY A 176 -16.55 -18.19 8.02
C GLY A 176 -16.24 -19.64 8.31
N ASN A 177 -16.84 -20.15 9.36
CA ASN A 177 -16.87 -21.50 9.91
C ASN A 177 -15.68 -21.88 10.81
N ALA A 178 -15.81 -21.50 12.09
CA ALA A 178 -15.45 -22.38 13.18
C ALA A 178 -16.63 -23.30 13.48
#